data_cb79022a1b1130a4b1d3b9364225934f
#
_entry.id   cb79022a1b1130a4b1d3b9364225934f
#
_cell.length_a   1.000
_cell.length_b   1.000
_cell.length_c   1.000
_cell.angle_alpha   90.00
_cell.angle_beta   90.00
_cell.angle_gamma   90.00
#
_symmetry.space_group_name_H-M   'P 1'
#
loop_
_entity.id
_entity.type
_entity.pdbx_description
1 polymer ?
#
loop_
_entity_poly.entity_id
_entity_poly.type
_entity_poly.pdbx_seq_one_letter_code
_entity_poly.pdbx_strand_id
1 'polypeptide(L)'
;SDLTGQLYDIPVHVEGIDAPGMLMSIAQAMGEFPHFVLKAIHLDTDDGIFTGTLTIALTSSADVARVCNRLMHIEQVAKANRVDGF
;
A
#
# COMPACT_ATOMS: atom_id res chain seq x y z
N SER A 1 13.67 -6.78 23.83
CA SER A 1 13.79 -6.54 23.37
C SER A 1 13.76 -6.20 22.28
N ASP A 2 14.30 -5.99 21.91
CA ASP A 2 14.36 -5.79 20.88
C ASP A 2 13.53 -6.21 20.03
N LEU A 3 12.83 -6.85 20.24
CA LEU A 3 11.89 -7.34 19.44
C LEU A 3 10.97 -6.38 18.94
N THR A 4 10.67 -5.37 19.68
CA THR A 4 9.65 -4.44 19.34
C THR A 4 10.05 -3.45 18.30
N GLY A 5 11.28 -3.37 17.95
CA GLY A 5 11.71 -2.38 16.99
C GLY A 5 11.89 -2.90 15.58
N GLN A 6 11.68 -4.17 15.37
CA GLN A 6 12.00 -4.74 14.08
C GLN A 6 10.94 -4.44 13.05
N LEU A 7 11.35 -3.87 11.93
CA LEU A 7 10.47 -3.57 10.81
C LEU A 7 10.72 -4.53 9.68
N TYR A 8 9.65 -4.89 9.01
CA TYR A 8 9.71 -5.73 7.82
C TYR A 8 9.22 -4.92 6.64
N ASP A 9 9.93 -4.99 5.52
CA ASP A 9 9.49 -4.36 4.29
C ASP A 9 8.53 -5.31 3.58
N ILE A 10 7.33 -4.84 3.36
CA ILE A 10 6.27 -5.65 2.75
C ILE A 10 5.79 -4.97 1.49
N PRO A 11 5.83 -5.65 0.35
CA PRO A 11 5.28 -5.09 -0.87
C PRO A 11 3.77 -5.35 -0.96
N VAL A 12 3.04 -4.32 -1.34
CA VAL A 12 1.59 -4.40 -1.53
C VAL A 12 1.28 -3.97 -2.95
N HIS A 13 0.57 -4.83 -3.68
CA HIS A 13 0.17 -4.56 -5.04
C HIS A 13 -1.17 -3.85 -5.06
N VAL A 14 -1.30 -2.84 -5.92
CA VAL A 14 -2.57 -2.13 -6.11
C VAL A 14 -2.88 -2.00 -7.59
N GLU A 15 -4.15 -2.05 -7.92
CA GLU A 15 -4.64 -1.84 -9.27
C GLU A 15 -5.95 -1.09 -9.21
N GLY A 16 -6.22 -0.32 -10.24
CA GLY A 16 -7.49 0.37 -10.32
C GLY A 16 -7.57 1.22 -11.57
N ILE A 17 -8.53 2.14 -11.55
CA ILE A 17 -8.78 3.04 -12.66
C ILE A 17 -7.93 4.29 -12.44
N ASP A 18 -7.16 4.66 -13.47
CA ASP A 18 -6.32 5.84 -13.40
C ASP A 18 -7.21 7.08 -13.28
N ALA A 19 -6.91 7.92 -12.31
CA ALA A 19 -7.64 9.13 -12.09
C ALA A 19 -6.68 10.17 -11.54
N PRO A 20 -6.95 11.47 -11.78
CA PRO A 20 -6.09 12.50 -11.23
C PRO A 20 -5.98 12.38 -9.72
N GLY A 21 -4.79 12.53 -9.20
CA GLY A 21 -4.57 12.54 -7.78
C GLY A 21 -4.46 11.18 -7.11
N MET A 22 -4.39 10.10 -7.88
CA MET A 22 -4.31 8.75 -7.28
C MET A 22 -3.12 8.59 -6.36
N LEU A 23 -1.96 9.07 -6.78
CA LEU A 23 -0.78 8.97 -5.93
C LEU A 23 -0.99 9.66 -4.59
N MET A 24 -1.60 10.84 -4.63
CA MET A 24 -1.89 11.59 -3.40
C MET A 24 -2.93 10.88 -2.55
N SER A 25 -3.95 10.30 -3.18
CA SER A 25 -4.99 9.59 -2.44
C SER A 25 -4.40 8.41 -1.69
N ILE A 26 -3.54 7.66 -2.35
CA ILE A 26 -2.88 6.51 -1.72
C ILE A 26 -1.97 6.98 -0.59
N ALA A 27 -1.19 8.02 -0.83
CA ALA A 27 -0.27 8.53 0.20
C ALA A 27 -1.04 9.03 1.42
N GLN A 28 -2.17 9.71 1.21
CA GLN A 28 -2.99 10.17 2.33
C GLN A 28 -3.58 9.03 3.12
N ALA A 29 -4.03 7.98 2.43
CA ALA A 29 -4.56 6.82 3.12
C ALA A 29 -3.50 6.16 3.98
N MET A 30 -2.29 6.08 3.46
CA MET A 30 -1.19 5.47 4.21
C MET A 30 -0.80 6.34 5.42
N GLY A 31 -0.96 7.64 5.31
CA GLY A 31 -0.67 8.55 6.42
C GLY A 31 -1.58 8.39 7.62
N GLU A 32 -2.68 7.66 7.48
CA GLU A 32 -3.58 7.40 8.60
C GLU A 32 -3.05 6.34 9.55
N PHE A 33 -2.00 5.63 9.16
CA PHE A 33 -1.47 4.56 9.98
C PHE A 33 -0.20 5.03 10.68
N PRO A 34 -0.23 5.17 12.00
CA PRO A 34 0.93 5.73 12.72
C PRO A 34 2.04 4.74 12.99
N HIS A 35 1.80 3.45 12.75
CA HIS A 35 2.73 2.40 13.19
C HIS A 35 3.62 1.86 12.10
N PHE A 36 3.60 2.44 10.92
CA PHE A 36 4.49 1.97 9.87
C PHE A 36 4.92 3.12 8.97
N VAL A 37 5.87 2.84 8.12
CA VAL A 37 6.45 3.84 7.23
C VAL A 37 6.18 3.42 5.79
N LEU A 38 5.66 4.35 4.99
CA LEU A 38 5.57 4.15 3.55
C LEU A 38 6.93 4.48 2.97
N LYS A 39 7.65 3.46 2.51
CA LYS A 39 9.02 3.63 2.03
C LYS A 39 9.06 3.96 0.55
N ALA A 40 8.14 3.46 -0.22
CA ALA A 40 8.13 3.69 -1.66
C ALA A 40 6.76 3.47 -2.22
N ILE A 41 6.43 4.23 -3.26
CA ILE A 41 5.25 4.02 -4.08
C ILE A 41 5.71 4.05 -5.52
N HIS A 42 5.31 3.07 -6.30
CA HIS A 42 5.56 3.05 -7.72
C HIS A 42 4.24 2.78 -8.42
N LEU A 43 3.81 3.70 -9.28
CA LEU A 43 2.57 3.54 -10.04
C LEU A 43 2.88 3.68 -11.52
N ASP A 44 2.30 2.78 -12.31
CA ASP A 44 2.33 2.86 -13.75
C ASP A 44 0.91 2.97 -14.26
N THR A 45 0.71 3.75 -15.30
CA THR A 45 -0.61 3.86 -15.91
C THR A 45 -0.51 3.42 -17.35
N ASP A 46 -1.56 2.75 -17.82
CA ASP A 46 -1.64 2.28 -19.17
C ASP A 46 -3.10 2.09 -19.54
N ASP A 47 -3.53 2.81 -20.56
CA ASP A 47 -4.89 2.66 -21.11
C ASP A 47 -5.96 2.85 -20.05
N GLY A 48 -5.80 3.85 -19.20
CA GLY A 48 -6.80 4.19 -18.20
C GLY A 48 -6.78 3.34 -16.95
N ILE A 49 -5.80 2.47 -16.83
CA ILE A 49 -5.66 1.59 -15.67
C ILE A 49 -4.32 1.87 -15.00
N PHE A 50 -4.31 1.93 -13.69
CA PHE A 50 -3.05 2.00 -12.97
C PHE A 50 -2.74 0.67 -12.30
N THR A 51 -1.47 0.37 -12.24
CA THR A 51 -0.96 -0.74 -11.45
C THR A 51 0.23 -0.22 -10.66
N GLY A 52 0.43 -0.77 -9.50
CA GLY A 52 1.55 -0.28 -8.72
C GLY A 52 1.90 -1.15 -7.54
N THR A 53 2.99 -0.76 -6.91
CA THR A 53 3.49 -1.45 -5.72
C THR A 53 3.85 -0.41 -4.67
N LEU A 54 3.37 -0.64 -3.47
CA LEU A 54 3.78 0.13 -2.31
C LEU A 54 4.71 -0.74 -1.49
N THR A 55 5.78 -0.16 -0.99
CA THR A 55 6.64 -0.84 -0.02
C THR A 55 6.42 -0.19 1.32
N ILE A 56 5.92 -0.96 2.27
CA ILE A 56 5.67 -0.45 3.61
C ILE A 56 6.51 -1.22 4.61
N ALA A 57 7.01 -0.49 5.61
CA ALA A 57 7.78 -1.09 6.69
C ALA A 57 6.91 -1.08 7.94
N LEU A 58 6.69 -2.23 8.52
CA LEU A 58 5.83 -2.38 9.69
C LEU A 58 6.34 -3.49 10.59
N THR A 59 5.85 -3.49 11.83
CA THR A 59 6.34 -4.43 12.84
C THR A 59 5.52 -5.71 12.91
N SER A 60 4.35 -5.73 12.29
CA SER A 60 3.48 -6.91 12.37
C SER A 60 2.81 -7.13 11.04
N SER A 61 2.93 -8.34 10.51
CA SER A 61 2.29 -8.67 9.24
C SER A 61 0.76 -8.65 9.37
N ALA A 62 0.24 -8.69 10.57
CA ALA A 62 -1.22 -8.59 10.76
C ALA A 62 -1.76 -7.25 10.29
N ASP A 63 -0.93 -6.21 10.28
CA ASP A 63 -1.38 -4.90 9.85
C ASP A 63 -1.49 -4.78 8.33
N VAL A 64 -0.93 -5.73 7.58
CA VAL A 64 -1.02 -5.70 6.12
C VAL A 64 -2.47 -5.76 5.67
N ALA A 65 -3.28 -6.59 6.31
CA ALA A 65 -4.69 -6.70 5.95
C ALA A 65 -5.42 -5.38 6.13
N ARG A 66 -5.08 -4.63 7.18
CA ARG A 66 -5.67 -3.32 7.41
C ARG A 66 -5.31 -2.35 6.31
N VAL A 67 -4.05 -2.37 5.89
CA VAL A 67 -3.58 -1.51 4.82
C VAL A 67 -4.32 -1.82 3.53
N CYS A 68 -4.37 -3.09 3.17
CA CYS A 68 -5.05 -3.50 1.94
C CYS A 68 -6.52 -3.11 1.99
N ASN A 69 -7.16 -3.33 3.12
CA ASN A 69 -8.56 -2.98 3.27
C ASN A 69 -8.79 -1.48 3.13
N ARG A 70 -7.91 -0.67 3.70
CA ARG A 70 -8.03 0.78 3.58
C ARG A 70 -7.86 1.23 2.14
N LEU A 71 -6.90 0.63 1.42
CA LEU A 71 -6.68 0.97 0.02
C LEU A 71 -7.91 0.62 -0.83
N MET A 72 -8.55 -0.50 -0.54
CA MET A 72 -9.75 -0.91 -1.27
C MET A 72 -10.93 0.05 -1.07
N HIS A 73 -10.89 0.88 -0.03
CA HIS A 73 -11.93 1.88 0.19
C HIS A 73 -11.72 3.15 -0.63
N ILE A 74 -10.62 3.28 -1.32
CA ILE A 74 -10.43 4.38 -2.27
C ILE A 74 -11.24 3.99 -3.51
N GLU A 75 -12.09 4.90 -3.96
CA GLU A 75 -13.09 4.56 -4.97
C GLU A 75 -12.48 3.96 -6.24
N GLN A 76 -11.37 4.49 -6.69
CA GLN A 76 -10.76 4.05 -7.94
C GLN A 76 -9.91 2.80 -7.79
N VAL A 77 -9.66 2.35 -6.58
CA VAL A 77 -8.86 1.14 -6.36
C VAL A 77 -9.75 -0.09 -6.48
N ALA A 78 -9.39 -0.97 -7.39
CA ALA A 78 -10.13 -2.20 -7.61
C ALA A 78 -9.53 -3.38 -6.86
N LYS A 79 -8.24 -3.33 -6.60
CA LYS A 79 -7.55 -4.46 -5.98
C LYS A 79 -6.36 -3.96 -5.17
N ALA A 80 -6.20 -4.50 -3.98
CA ALA A 80 -5.01 -4.26 -3.17
C ALA A 80 -4.72 -5.53 -2.39
N ASN A 81 -3.51 -6.04 -2.53
CA ASN A 81 -3.14 -7.28 -1.87
C ASN A 81 -1.63 -7.35 -1.66
N ARG A 82 -1.25 -8.08 -0.63
CA ARG A 82 0.16 -8.34 -0.38
C ARG A 82 0.73 -9.17 -1.51
N VAL A 83 1.95 -8.84 -1.90
CA VAL A 83 2.66 -9.62 -2.91
C VAL A 83 3.32 -10.79 -2.19
N ASP A 84 2.94 -12.00 -2.59
CA ASP A 84 3.50 -13.21 -2.03
C ASP A 84 4.49 -13.83 -2.99
N GLY A 85 5.14 -14.86 -2.57
CA GLY A 85 5.99 -15.59 -3.47
C GLY A 85 7.47 -15.39 -3.25
N PHE A 86 7.82 -14.96 -2.07
CA PHE A 86 9.25 -14.82 -1.76
C PHE A 86 9.69 -15.99 -0.89
#